data_bf488075ab7e56fb9ffe362d68b9aaef
#
_entry.id   bf488075ab7e56fb9ffe362d68b9aaef
#
_cell.length_a   1.000
_cell.length_b   1.000
_cell.length_c   1.000
_cell.angle_alpha   90.00
_cell.angle_beta   90.00
_cell.angle_gamma   90.00
#
_symmetry.space_group_name_H-M   'P 1'
#
loop_
_entity.id
_entity.type
_entity.pdbx_description
1 polymer ?
#
loop_
_entity_poly.entity_id
_entity_poly.type
_entity_poly.pdbx_seq_one_letter_code
_entity_poly.pdbx_strand_id
1 'polypeptide(L)'
;MRASTQTRGRRSHQKSRHGCQQCKLRKVKCGEEKPSCINCRRHGVTCSFAQSPSCHDRSPSCNQVPTPQDNTRTIVSGSPGSDGQSQAAVAPDLAIADLELLHHFTTSTAYTFSHHPVLQSFWRVEVPQIGFTAPYTLQAILALSALHLATLRPERSQSYIAQANIHHEAALKLATPEMANITPENSAPLFLFSALSTFIWCAKPLKLGNFLFWENHEIASWLVLIRGTGTILDFADEALKNGPLASMFSARARNRISEPVPQHQVLENLRNLVMADVQEEHTANICNIVIDEMNRPFILCLERNLRLETADVFIWLLRVPHEFLLLLKDYQPLAMVIVGYFCVVLHQLEWMWCMRGWSTHLLSQIYNQLSPAYRAWIRWPIEQIGFLPPR
;
A
#
# COMPACT_ATOMS: atom_id res chain seq x y z
N MET A 1 -14.99 -17.90 -57.92
CA MET A 1 -16.06 -18.37 -57.04
C MET A 1 -15.62 -18.16 -55.59
N ARG A 2 -16.15 -17.15 -54.89
CA ARG A 2 -15.84 -16.87 -53.50
C ARG A 2 -17.04 -17.31 -52.67
N ALA A 3 -16.84 -18.23 -51.74
CA ALA A 3 -17.85 -18.72 -50.81
C ALA A 3 -17.98 -17.72 -49.64
N SER A 4 -19.17 -17.17 -49.47
CA SER A 4 -19.55 -16.27 -48.36
C SER A 4 -19.93 -17.09 -47.14
N THR A 5 -19.15 -16.99 -46.07
CA THR A 5 -19.45 -17.54 -44.74
C THR A 5 -20.44 -16.63 -44.02
N GLN A 6 -21.69 -17.06 -43.91
CA GLN A 6 -22.71 -16.40 -43.09
C GLN A 6 -22.45 -16.68 -41.60
N THR A 7 -22.14 -15.64 -40.84
CA THR A 7 -22.14 -15.65 -39.37
C THR A 7 -23.58 -15.62 -38.85
N ARG A 8 -24.02 -16.76 -38.24
CA ARG A 8 -25.30 -16.82 -37.50
C ARG A 8 -25.29 -15.93 -36.28
N GLY A 9 -26.06 -14.84 -36.32
CA GLY A 9 -26.26 -13.96 -35.18
C GLY A 9 -26.91 -14.68 -34.00
N ARG A 10 -26.42 -14.44 -32.77
CA ARG A 10 -26.97 -14.92 -31.50
C ARG A 10 -28.38 -14.33 -31.30
N ARG A 11 -29.41 -15.17 -31.23
CA ARG A 11 -30.80 -14.78 -30.89
C ARG A 11 -30.81 -14.27 -29.44
N SER A 12 -31.28 -13.03 -29.19
CA SER A 12 -31.51 -12.50 -27.85
C SER A 12 -32.67 -13.23 -27.18
N HIS A 13 -32.43 -13.77 -25.98
CA HIS A 13 -33.45 -14.43 -25.18
C HIS A 13 -33.97 -13.51 -24.08
N GLN A 14 -35.27 -13.51 -23.86
CA GLN A 14 -35.91 -12.79 -22.75
C GLN A 14 -35.41 -13.36 -21.41
N LYS A 15 -34.84 -12.50 -20.55
CA LYS A 15 -34.26 -12.91 -19.25
C LYS A 15 -35.36 -13.31 -18.28
N SER A 16 -35.29 -14.51 -17.70
CA SER A 16 -36.24 -14.95 -16.66
C SER A 16 -35.93 -14.21 -15.35
N ARG A 17 -37.00 -13.67 -14.70
CA ARG A 17 -36.84 -12.94 -13.43
C ARG A 17 -36.57 -13.88 -12.25
N HIS A 18 -37.03 -15.12 -12.29
CA HIS A 18 -36.96 -16.12 -11.23
C HIS A 18 -35.94 -17.25 -11.47
N GLY A 19 -35.07 -17.11 -12.46
CA GLY A 19 -34.04 -18.10 -12.76
C GLY A 19 -33.01 -18.27 -11.63
N CYS A 20 -32.50 -19.52 -11.47
CA CYS A 20 -31.49 -19.84 -10.48
C CYS A 20 -30.21 -19.04 -10.67
N GLN A 21 -29.45 -18.84 -9.60
CA GLN A 21 -28.25 -18.02 -9.59
C GLN A 21 -27.17 -18.51 -10.59
N GLN A 22 -27.01 -19.83 -10.73
CA GLN A 22 -26.08 -20.45 -11.66
C GLN A 22 -26.41 -20.16 -13.14
N CYS A 23 -27.67 -20.20 -13.52
CA CYS A 23 -28.09 -19.85 -14.87
C CYS A 23 -27.94 -18.34 -15.17
N LYS A 24 -28.18 -17.48 -14.16
CA LYS A 24 -27.96 -16.04 -14.29
C LYS A 24 -26.49 -15.72 -14.51
N LEU A 25 -25.57 -16.31 -13.74
CA LEU A 25 -24.13 -16.14 -13.89
C LEU A 25 -23.63 -16.60 -15.28
N ARG A 26 -24.15 -17.73 -15.75
CA ARG A 26 -23.78 -18.30 -17.07
C ARG A 26 -24.51 -17.64 -18.24
N LYS A 27 -25.39 -16.65 -17.98
CA LYS A 27 -26.18 -15.94 -19.00
C LYS A 27 -27.00 -16.87 -19.92
N VAL A 28 -27.49 -18.00 -19.37
CA VAL A 28 -28.36 -18.94 -20.07
C VAL A 28 -29.79 -18.92 -19.51
N LYS A 29 -30.79 -19.30 -20.31
CA LYS A 29 -32.17 -19.38 -19.87
C LYS A 29 -32.32 -20.47 -18.79
N CYS A 30 -32.89 -20.12 -17.64
CA CYS A 30 -33.21 -21.10 -16.59
C CYS A 30 -34.55 -21.75 -16.87
N GLY A 31 -34.64 -23.08 -16.67
CA GLY A 31 -35.90 -23.82 -16.78
C GLY A 31 -36.77 -23.68 -15.54
N GLU A 32 -36.27 -23.10 -14.43
CA GLU A 32 -36.95 -22.78 -13.17
C GLU A 32 -37.53 -24.00 -12.40
N GLU A 33 -37.20 -25.24 -12.83
CA GLU A 33 -37.60 -26.45 -12.12
C GLU A 33 -36.92 -26.56 -10.75
N LYS A 34 -37.68 -26.97 -9.72
CA LYS A 34 -37.19 -27.24 -8.36
C LYS A 34 -37.15 -28.77 -8.13
N PRO A 35 -36.21 -29.29 -7.34
CA PRO A 35 -35.13 -28.62 -6.61
C PRO A 35 -33.90 -28.27 -7.44
N SER A 36 -33.80 -28.65 -8.70
CA SER A 36 -32.69 -28.36 -9.58
C SER A 36 -33.14 -28.19 -11.03
N CYS A 37 -32.84 -27.04 -11.64
CA CYS A 37 -33.24 -26.78 -13.01
C CYS A 37 -32.48 -27.68 -14.02
N ILE A 38 -33.11 -27.97 -15.15
CA ILE A 38 -32.59 -28.83 -16.20
C ILE A 38 -31.19 -28.44 -16.67
N ASN A 39 -30.90 -27.11 -16.78
CA ASN A 39 -29.61 -26.63 -17.23
C ASN A 39 -28.49 -26.86 -16.18
N CYS A 40 -28.79 -26.75 -14.87
CA CYS A 40 -27.82 -27.10 -13.84
C CYS A 40 -27.54 -28.61 -13.81
N ARG A 41 -28.58 -29.46 -13.94
CA ARG A 41 -28.42 -30.93 -14.03
C ARG A 41 -27.58 -31.32 -15.23
N ARG A 42 -27.86 -30.76 -16.40
CA ARG A 42 -27.13 -31.06 -17.66
C ARG A 42 -25.65 -30.71 -17.59
N HIS A 43 -25.28 -29.71 -16.79
CA HIS A 43 -23.91 -29.25 -16.64
C HIS A 43 -23.24 -29.72 -15.35
N GLY A 44 -23.87 -30.60 -14.57
CA GLY A 44 -23.29 -31.15 -13.33
C GLY A 44 -23.01 -30.14 -12.24
N VAL A 45 -23.71 -28.98 -12.23
CA VAL A 45 -23.47 -27.92 -11.23
C VAL A 45 -24.62 -27.87 -10.22
N THR A 46 -24.28 -27.60 -8.95
CA THR A 46 -25.26 -27.48 -7.87
C THR A 46 -26.19 -26.29 -8.14
N CYS A 47 -27.50 -26.54 -8.23
CA CYS A 47 -28.50 -25.51 -8.48
C CYS A 47 -28.82 -24.75 -7.19
N SER A 48 -28.90 -23.43 -7.24
CA SER A 48 -29.26 -22.64 -6.04
C SER A 48 -30.70 -22.89 -5.53
N PHE A 49 -31.56 -23.54 -6.32
CA PHE A 49 -32.87 -23.96 -5.86
C PHE A 49 -32.83 -25.16 -4.89
N ALA A 50 -31.75 -25.94 -4.90
CA ALA A 50 -31.55 -27.05 -3.99
C ALA A 50 -31.11 -26.66 -2.57
N GLN A 51 -30.71 -25.38 -2.37
CA GLN A 51 -30.20 -24.88 -1.10
C GLN A 51 -31.22 -24.08 -0.26
N SER A 52 -32.50 -24.00 -0.67
CA SER A 52 -33.53 -23.30 0.09
C SER A 52 -34.24 -24.27 1.03
N PRO A 53 -34.17 -24.08 2.35
CA PRO A 53 -35.09 -24.80 3.27
C PRO A 53 -36.51 -24.32 3.03
N SER A 54 -37.40 -25.25 2.87
CA SER A 54 -38.83 -25.00 2.75
C SER A 54 -39.43 -24.59 4.09
N CYS A 55 -39.88 -23.33 4.20
CA CYS A 55 -40.81 -22.94 5.24
C CYS A 55 -42.20 -22.78 4.62
N HIS A 56 -43.12 -23.66 5.01
CA HIS A 56 -44.53 -23.55 4.73
C HIS A 56 -45.25 -22.79 5.85
N ASP A 57 -46.04 -21.81 5.41
CA ASP A 57 -47.27 -21.25 5.95
C ASP A 57 -47.44 -20.96 7.44
N ARG A 58 -47.66 -19.69 7.75
CA ARG A 58 -48.95 -19.11 8.23
C ARG A 58 -48.79 -17.63 8.61
N SER A 59 -49.56 -16.77 7.97
CA SER A 59 -49.97 -15.45 8.49
C SER A 59 -51.46 -15.60 8.98
N PRO A 60 -52.10 -14.64 9.65
CA PRO A 60 -51.64 -13.36 10.21
C PRO A 60 -52.20 -13.06 11.63
N SER A 61 -51.77 -11.97 12.19
CA SER A 61 -52.62 -11.03 12.96
C SER A 61 -52.13 -10.52 14.31
N CYS A 62 -51.98 -9.22 14.34
CA CYS A 62 -52.39 -8.21 15.34
C CYS A 62 -51.71 -8.08 16.70
N ASN A 63 -51.13 -6.89 16.84
CA ASN A 63 -51.14 -5.97 18.01
C ASN A 63 -50.91 -6.48 19.44
N GLN A 64 -49.90 -6.01 20.11
CA GLN A 64 -49.97 -5.01 21.19
C GLN A 64 -48.66 -4.91 21.98
N VAL A 65 -48.24 -3.67 22.16
CA VAL A 65 -47.28 -3.23 23.20
C VAL A 65 -47.95 -3.40 24.58
N PRO A 66 -47.22 -3.78 25.64
CA PRO A 66 -47.01 -2.84 26.72
C PRO A 66 -45.61 -2.82 27.37
N THR A 67 -45.32 -1.66 27.90
CA THR A 67 -44.18 -1.22 28.70
C THR A 67 -44.30 -1.68 30.19
N PRO A 68 -43.31 -1.32 31.05
CA PRO A 68 -42.70 -2.24 32.00
C PRO A 68 -43.21 -2.12 33.43
N GLN A 69 -42.97 -3.11 34.28
CA GLN A 69 -43.02 -2.94 35.75
C GLN A 69 -41.95 -3.78 36.48
N ASP A 70 -41.26 -3.10 37.36
CA ASP A 70 -40.44 -3.53 38.48
C ASP A 70 -41.08 -4.66 39.31
N ASN A 71 -40.24 -5.54 39.85
CA ASN A 71 -40.22 -5.79 41.30
C ASN A 71 -39.15 -6.84 41.77
N THR A 72 -38.37 -6.34 42.62
CA THR A 72 -37.57 -6.78 43.79
C THR A 72 -37.75 -8.20 44.36
N ARG A 73 -36.57 -8.75 44.76
CA ARG A 73 -36.28 -9.65 45.94
C ARG A 73 -36.77 -11.09 45.95
N THR A 74 -35.88 -12.07 46.14
CA THR A 74 -35.51 -12.62 47.47
C THR A 74 -34.42 -13.68 47.34
N ILE A 75 -33.48 -13.67 48.31
CA ILE A 75 -32.35 -14.56 48.53
C ILE A 75 -32.86 -15.87 49.12
N VAL A 76 -32.37 -17.03 48.65
CA VAL A 76 -32.20 -18.24 49.50
C VAL A 76 -30.97 -19.04 49.03
N SER A 77 -30.16 -19.39 50.03
CA SER A 77 -28.93 -20.15 49.99
C SER A 77 -29.12 -21.64 49.70
N GLY A 78 -28.14 -22.26 49.09
CA GLY A 78 -28.04 -23.72 49.02
C GLY A 78 -26.95 -24.20 48.06
N SER A 79 -25.76 -24.53 48.55
CA SER A 79 -24.69 -25.32 47.89
C SER A 79 -24.82 -26.80 48.28
N PRO A 80 -24.01 -27.76 47.73
CA PRO A 80 -23.27 -27.85 46.44
C PRO A 80 -23.59 -29.19 45.71
N GLY A 81 -23.29 -29.21 44.41
CA GLY A 81 -23.26 -30.46 43.64
C GLY A 81 -22.39 -30.24 42.39
N SER A 82 -21.35 -31.01 42.36
CA SER A 82 -20.30 -31.06 41.33
C SER A 82 -20.81 -31.43 39.94
N ASP A 83 -19.99 -31.07 38.97
CA ASP A 83 -19.75 -31.67 37.65
C ASP A 83 -20.39 -31.05 36.44
N GLY A 84 -19.50 -30.70 35.51
CA GLY A 84 -19.80 -30.49 34.11
C GLY A 84 -19.63 -29.05 33.65
N GLN A 85 -18.44 -28.46 33.78
CA GLN A 85 -18.04 -27.32 32.95
C GLN A 85 -17.98 -27.76 31.50
N SER A 86 -19.14 -27.70 30.85
CA SER A 86 -19.19 -27.54 29.41
C SER A 86 -18.61 -26.14 29.10
N GLN A 87 -17.32 -26.05 28.82
CA GLN A 87 -16.74 -24.89 28.21
C GLN A 87 -17.43 -24.76 26.85
N ALA A 88 -18.50 -23.96 26.83
CA ALA A 88 -18.98 -23.39 25.59
C ALA A 88 -17.78 -22.68 24.97
N ALA A 89 -17.24 -23.23 23.89
CA ALA A 89 -16.23 -22.58 23.08
C ALA A 89 -16.78 -21.21 22.73
N VAL A 90 -16.27 -20.17 23.40
CA VAL A 90 -16.54 -18.78 23.04
C VAL A 90 -16.11 -18.66 21.59
N ALA A 91 -17.07 -18.54 20.67
CA ALA A 91 -16.77 -18.28 19.29
C ALA A 91 -15.83 -17.06 19.28
N PRO A 92 -14.67 -17.13 18.59
CA PRO A 92 -13.75 -16.01 18.57
C PRO A 92 -14.51 -14.78 18.10
N ASP A 93 -14.46 -13.72 18.91
CA ASP A 93 -15.18 -12.48 18.65
C ASP A 93 -14.64 -11.94 17.31
N LEU A 94 -15.47 -11.98 16.28
CA LEU A 94 -15.07 -11.61 14.92
C LEU A 94 -14.96 -10.09 14.87
N ALA A 95 -13.75 -9.58 14.77
CA ALA A 95 -13.47 -8.14 14.66
C ALA A 95 -13.99 -7.59 13.32
N ILE A 96 -15.27 -7.19 13.28
CA ILE A 96 -15.93 -6.66 12.07
C ILE A 96 -15.15 -5.45 11.50
N ALA A 97 -14.55 -4.61 12.36
CA ALA A 97 -13.74 -3.50 11.95
C ALA A 97 -12.53 -3.95 11.11
N ASP A 98 -11.83 -5.00 11.52
CA ASP A 98 -10.67 -5.55 10.81
C ASP A 98 -11.08 -6.13 9.44
N LEU A 99 -12.26 -6.76 9.38
CA LEU A 99 -12.81 -7.24 8.11
C LEU A 99 -13.19 -6.10 7.16
N GLU A 100 -13.73 -4.99 7.66
CA GLU A 100 -13.98 -3.77 6.86
C GLU A 100 -12.65 -3.26 6.28
N LEU A 101 -11.59 -3.19 7.10
CA LEU A 101 -10.27 -2.73 6.69
C LEU A 101 -9.65 -3.67 5.64
N LEU A 102 -9.69 -4.98 5.86
CA LEU A 102 -9.15 -5.95 4.92
C LEU A 102 -9.92 -5.96 3.59
N HIS A 103 -11.25 -5.88 3.65
CA HIS A 103 -12.08 -5.75 2.47
C HIS A 103 -11.74 -4.47 1.68
N HIS A 104 -11.61 -3.33 2.36
CA HIS A 104 -11.23 -2.07 1.74
C HIS A 104 -9.83 -2.14 1.13
N PHE A 105 -8.87 -2.78 1.81
CA PHE A 105 -7.55 -2.99 1.24
C PHE A 105 -7.62 -3.70 -0.10
N THR A 106 -8.26 -4.86 -0.16
CA THR A 106 -8.30 -5.71 -1.35
C THR A 106 -9.13 -5.14 -2.50
N THR A 107 -10.14 -4.31 -2.21
CA THR A 107 -11.05 -3.75 -3.22
C THR A 107 -10.72 -2.31 -3.64
N SER A 108 -9.90 -1.60 -2.87
CA SER A 108 -9.63 -0.18 -3.09
C SER A 108 -8.14 0.17 -2.90
N THR A 109 -7.60 0.03 -1.67
CA THR A 109 -6.25 0.50 -1.32
C THR A 109 -5.16 -0.13 -2.18
N ALA A 110 -5.21 -1.44 -2.42
CA ALA A 110 -4.23 -2.18 -3.19
C ALA A 110 -4.03 -1.66 -4.62
N TYR A 111 -5.07 -1.11 -5.23
CA TYR A 111 -5.00 -0.52 -6.57
C TYR A 111 -4.25 0.81 -6.63
N THR A 112 -4.03 1.44 -5.48
CA THR A 112 -3.38 2.75 -5.38
C THR A 112 -1.86 2.67 -5.29
N PHE A 113 -1.25 1.48 -5.28
CA PHE A 113 0.20 1.30 -5.14
C PHE A 113 0.95 1.13 -6.44
N SER A 114 0.26 0.86 -7.54
CA SER A 114 0.88 0.68 -8.84
C SER A 114 -0.12 0.92 -9.97
N HIS A 115 0.38 1.37 -11.11
CA HIS A 115 -0.37 1.39 -12.37
C HIS A 115 -0.21 0.10 -13.17
N HIS A 116 0.77 -0.73 -12.82
CA HIS A 116 1.04 -1.97 -13.54
C HIS A 116 0.08 -3.09 -13.10
N PRO A 117 -0.69 -3.71 -14.03
CA PRO A 117 -1.73 -4.69 -13.68
C PRO A 117 -1.22 -5.89 -12.84
N VAL A 118 0.00 -6.37 -13.13
CA VAL A 118 0.62 -7.47 -12.37
C VAL A 118 0.89 -7.04 -10.93
N LEU A 119 1.40 -5.81 -10.72
CA LEU A 119 1.63 -5.29 -9.39
C LEU A 119 0.33 -5.00 -8.64
N GLN A 120 -0.71 -4.54 -9.33
CA GLN A 120 -2.04 -4.40 -8.71
C GLN A 120 -2.60 -5.75 -8.25
N SER A 121 -2.44 -6.81 -9.06
CA SER A 121 -2.82 -8.17 -8.66
C SER A 121 -2.01 -8.65 -7.45
N PHE A 122 -0.70 -8.44 -7.47
CA PHE A 122 0.20 -8.76 -6.37
C PHE A 122 -0.25 -8.10 -5.05
N TRP A 123 -0.45 -6.77 -5.03
CA TRP A 123 -0.90 -6.04 -3.85
C TRP A 123 -2.26 -6.51 -3.34
N ARG A 124 -3.17 -6.84 -4.25
CA ARG A 124 -4.54 -7.24 -3.90
C ARG A 124 -4.67 -8.66 -3.40
N VAL A 125 -3.91 -9.60 -3.96
CA VAL A 125 -4.08 -11.04 -3.71
C VAL A 125 -2.92 -11.61 -2.90
N GLU A 126 -1.69 -11.44 -3.37
CA GLU A 126 -0.52 -12.11 -2.80
C GLU A 126 -0.12 -11.48 -1.46
N VAL A 127 -0.15 -10.15 -1.35
CA VAL A 127 0.21 -9.45 -0.11
C VAL A 127 -0.70 -9.82 1.07
N PRO A 128 -2.05 -9.87 0.96
CA PRO A 128 -2.88 -10.38 2.04
C PRO A 128 -2.62 -11.85 2.39
N GLN A 129 -2.34 -12.72 1.39
CA GLN A 129 -2.01 -14.12 1.65
C GLN A 129 -0.73 -14.27 2.47
N ILE A 130 0.31 -13.47 2.18
CA ILE A 130 1.52 -13.40 3.00
C ILE A 130 1.18 -12.87 4.40
N GLY A 131 0.32 -11.86 4.50
CA GLY A 131 -0.15 -11.31 5.78
C GLY A 131 -0.84 -12.34 6.68
N PHE A 132 -1.55 -13.32 6.12
CA PHE A 132 -2.18 -14.39 6.91
C PHE A 132 -1.18 -15.33 7.57
N THR A 133 0.04 -15.44 7.03
CA THR A 133 1.12 -16.23 7.63
C THR A 133 2.08 -15.40 8.49
N ALA A 134 2.04 -14.07 8.35
CA ALA A 134 2.89 -13.13 9.07
C ALA A 134 2.05 -12.01 9.71
N PRO A 135 1.63 -12.17 10.97
CA PRO A 135 0.68 -11.23 11.62
C PRO A 135 1.11 -9.76 11.58
N TYR A 136 2.40 -9.46 11.65
CA TYR A 136 2.91 -8.08 11.54
C TYR A 136 2.64 -7.45 10.17
N THR A 137 2.72 -8.24 9.09
CA THR A 137 2.36 -7.78 7.74
C THR A 137 0.86 -7.54 7.62
N LEU A 138 0.02 -8.42 8.19
CA LEU A 138 -1.42 -8.23 8.22
C LEU A 138 -1.81 -6.96 8.98
N GLN A 139 -1.23 -6.74 10.15
CA GLN A 139 -1.46 -5.52 10.94
C GLN A 139 -1.06 -4.25 10.16
N ALA A 140 0.05 -4.28 9.42
CA ALA A 140 0.45 -3.16 8.56
C ALA A 140 -0.54 -2.92 7.39
N ILE A 141 -1.10 -3.98 6.80
CA ILE A 141 -2.17 -3.89 5.78
C ILE A 141 -3.40 -3.18 6.35
N LEU A 142 -3.85 -3.58 7.55
CA LEU A 142 -5.01 -2.99 8.22
C LEU A 142 -4.76 -1.51 8.57
N ALA A 143 -3.59 -1.18 9.10
CA ALA A 143 -3.19 0.19 9.40
C ALA A 143 -3.25 1.09 8.16
N LEU A 144 -2.69 0.62 7.05
CA LEU A 144 -2.65 1.38 5.79
C LEU A 144 -4.03 1.56 5.18
N SER A 145 -4.87 0.52 5.26
CA SER A 145 -6.26 0.58 4.84
C SER A 145 -7.08 1.59 5.65
N ALA A 146 -6.87 1.65 6.97
CA ALA A 146 -7.50 2.61 7.85
C ALA A 146 -7.11 4.05 7.48
N LEU A 147 -5.82 4.32 7.21
CA LEU A 147 -5.36 5.64 6.75
C LEU A 147 -5.98 6.02 5.40
N HIS A 148 -6.12 5.09 4.47
CA HIS A 148 -6.78 5.36 3.20
C HIS A 148 -8.26 5.71 3.41
N LEU A 149 -8.99 4.96 4.25
CA LEU A 149 -10.37 5.29 4.62
C LEU A 149 -10.47 6.65 5.31
N ALA A 150 -9.50 7.02 6.14
CA ALA A 150 -9.46 8.33 6.78
C ALA A 150 -9.43 9.49 5.78
N THR A 151 -8.82 9.29 4.60
CA THR A 151 -8.81 10.30 3.52
C THR A 151 -10.11 10.33 2.72
N LEU A 152 -10.78 9.18 2.59
CA LEU A 152 -12.01 9.04 1.80
C LEU A 152 -13.28 9.37 2.60
N ARG A 153 -13.22 9.29 3.93
CA ARG A 153 -14.36 9.50 4.85
C ARG A 153 -13.98 10.50 5.95
N PRO A 154 -13.94 11.81 5.62
CA PRO A 154 -13.50 12.85 6.55
C PRO A 154 -14.29 12.87 7.88
N GLU A 155 -15.57 12.52 7.84
CA GLU A 155 -16.47 12.46 9.01
C GLU A 155 -16.07 11.41 10.04
N ARG A 156 -15.35 10.36 9.63
CA ARG A 156 -14.84 9.28 10.49
C ARG A 156 -13.32 9.25 10.56
N SER A 157 -12.64 10.27 10.03
CA SER A 157 -11.18 10.31 9.86
C SER A 157 -10.44 10.04 11.17
N GLN A 158 -10.83 10.67 12.28
CA GLN A 158 -10.19 10.49 13.59
C GLN A 158 -10.28 9.04 14.09
N SER A 159 -11.42 8.38 13.88
CA SER A 159 -11.61 6.97 14.26
C SER A 159 -10.68 6.06 13.44
N TYR A 160 -10.58 6.28 12.14
CA TYR A 160 -9.69 5.49 11.27
C TYR A 160 -8.22 5.74 11.57
N ILE A 161 -7.82 6.98 11.88
CA ILE A 161 -6.44 7.30 12.31
C ILE A 161 -6.11 6.58 13.63
N ALA A 162 -7.03 6.55 14.59
CA ALA A 162 -6.83 5.82 15.84
C ALA A 162 -6.65 4.30 15.59
N GLN A 163 -7.50 3.70 14.75
CA GLN A 163 -7.36 2.29 14.35
C GLN A 163 -6.02 2.04 13.65
N ALA A 164 -5.61 2.92 12.73
CA ALA A 164 -4.33 2.80 12.04
C ALA A 164 -3.14 2.80 13.01
N ASN A 165 -3.15 3.67 14.02
CA ASN A 165 -2.09 3.71 15.03
C ASN A 165 -2.04 2.42 15.86
N ILE A 166 -3.19 1.89 16.29
CA ILE A 166 -3.27 0.62 17.04
C ILE A 166 -2.69 -0.53 16.22
N HIS A 167 -3.11 -0.66 14.96
CA HIS A 167 -2.61 -1.71 14.07
C HIS A 167 -1.11 -1.53 13.77
N HIS A 168 -0.63 -0.31 13.52
CA HIS A 168 0.78 -0.06 13.24
C HIS A 168 1.68 -0.35 14.46
N GLU A 169 1.25 0.03 15.67
CA GLU A 169 1.95 -0.32 16.91
C GLU A 169 2.02 -1.83 17.13
N ALA A 170 0.91 -2.54 16.87
CA ALA A 170 0.88 -4.00 16.94
C ALA A 170 1.83 -4.62 15.90
N ALA A 171 1.85 -4.09 14.68
CA ALA A 171 2.76 -4.53 13.62
C ALA A 171 4.23 -4.36 14.04
N LEU A 172 4.61 -3.20 14.56
CA LEU A 172 5.97 -2.91 15.03
C LEU A 172 6.39 -3.87 16.17
N LYS A 173 5.51 -4.07 17.15
CA LYS A 173 5.75 -5.02 18.26
C LYS A 173 6.04 -6.44 17.77
N LEU A 174 5.28 -6.91 16.81
CA LEU A 174 5.40 -8.25 16.26
C LEU A 174 6.60 -8.39 15.31
N ALA A 175 6.96 -7.36 14.56
CA ALA A 175 8.07 -7.40 13.61
C ALA A 175 9.44 -7.24 14.25
N THR A 176 9.55 -6.50 15.37
CA THR A 176 10.85 -6.19 16.01
C THR A 176 11.67 -7.44 16.33
N PRO A 177 11.14 -8.49 16.98
CA PRO A 177 11.91 -9.71 17.23
C PRO A 177 12.31 -10.45 15.93
N GLU A 178 11.46 -10.45 14.91
CA GLU A 178 11.74 -11.08 13.61
C GLU A 178 12.84 -10.34 12.84
N MET A 179 12.89 -9.01 12.96
CA MET A 179 13.94 -8.19 12.34
C MET A 179 15.33 -8.45 12.95
N ALA A 180 15.40 -8.93 14.18
CA ALA A 180 16.67 -9.30 14.82
C ALA A 180 17.27 -10.59 14.26
N ASN A 181 16.48 -11.44 13.60
CA ASN A 181 16.90 -12.71 13.02
C ASN A 181 16.24 -12.92 11.65
N ILE A 182 16.81 -12.32 10.60
CA ILE A 182 16.33 -12.42 9.22
C ILE A 182 16.73 -13.79 8.67
N THR A 183 15.75 -14.53 8.14
CA THR A 183 15.93 -15.81 7.47
C THR A 183 15.32 -15.78 6.06
N PRO A 184 15.65 -16.72 5.16
CA PRO A 184 14.99 -16.79 3.85
C PRO A 184 13.46 -16.90 3.95
N GLU A 185 12.94 -17.59 4.99
CA GLU A 185 11.51 -17.84 5.18
C GLU A 185 10.76 -16.58 5.65
N ASN A 186 11.35 -15.75 6.52
CA ASN A 186 10.71 -14.52 7.02
C ASN A 186 11.06 -13.26 6.21
N SER A 187 11.99 -13.36 5.24
CA SER A 187 12.50 -12.22 4.46
C SER A 187 11.40 -11.54 3.64
N ALA A 188 10.54 -12.31 2.97
CA ALA A 188 9.45 -11.76 2.15
C ALA A 188 8.42 -10.98 2.97
N PRO A 189 7.85 -11.51 4.06
CA PRO A 189 6.96 -10.75 4.91
C PRO A 189 7.63 -9.56 5.61
N LEU A 190 8.91 -9.65 6.02
CA LEU A 190 9.64 -8.50 6.58
C LEU A 190 9.88 -7.39 5.55
N PHE A 191 10.21 -7.76 4.32
CA PHE A 191 10.31 -6.81 3.21
C PHE A 191 8.98 -6.06 3.00
N LEU A 192 7.87 -6.79 2.94
CA LEU A 192 6.54 -6.19 2.79
C LEU A 192 6.16 -5.31 3.98
N PHE A 193 6.43 -5.75 5.20
CA PHE A 193 6.21 -4.95 6.40
C PHE A 193 6.97 -3.62 6.34
N SER A 194 8.25 -3.63 5.96
CA SER A 194 9.06 -2.42 5.84
C SER A 194 8.52 -1.47 4.76
N ALA A 195 8.11 -2.01 3.60
CA ALA A 195 7.50 -1.23 2.53
C ALA A 195 6.15 -0.62 2.96
N LEU A 196 5.27 -1.41 3.60
CA LEU A 196 3.98 -0.94 4.11
C LEU A 196 4.16 0.11 5.20
N SER A 197 5.12 -0.07 6.12
CA SER A 197 5.44 0.90 7.18
C SER A 197 5.92 2.23 6.62
N THR A 198 6.68 2.21 5.51
CA THR A 198 7.05 3.43 4.78
C THR A 198 5.82 4.17 4.25
N PHE A 199 4.86 3.45 3.62
CA PHE A 199 3.63 4.08 3.15
C PHE A 199 2.74 4.57 4.29
N ILE A 200 2.66 3.85 5.42
CA ILE A 200 1.97 4.28 6.62
C ILE A 200 2.56 5.60 7.13
N TRP A 201 3.87 5.71 7.14
CA TRP A 201 4.55 6.94 7.55
C TRP A 201 4.24 8.11 6.58
N CYS A 202 4.35 7.88 5.27
CA CYS A 202 4.03 8.87 4.25
C CYS A 202 2.57 9.32 4.27
N ALA A 203 1.65 8.46 4.72
CA ALA A 203 0.23 8.76 4.84
C ALA A 203 -0.13 9.65 6.05
N LYS A 204 0.81 9.87 6.98
CA LYS A 204 0.59 10.77 8.12
C LYS A 204 0.52 12.22 7.66
N PRO A 205 -0.27 13.07 8.36
CA PRO A 205 -0.34 14.50 8.03
C PRO A 205 1.04 15.16 8.03
N LEU A 206 1.32 15.92 6.98
CA LEU A 206 2.53 16.73 6.88
C LEU A 206 2.53 17.82 7.96
N LYS A 207 3.52 17.82 8.82
CA LYS A 207 3.69 18.85 9.86
C LYS A 207 4.79 19.81 9.45
N LEU A 208 4.56 21.12 9.68
CA LEU A 208 5.60 22.14 9.56
C LEU A 208 6.77 21.77 10.48
N GLY A 209 7.99 21.74 9.91
CA GLY A 209 9.20 21.38 10.65
C GLY A 209 9.61 19.91 10.58
N ASN A 210 8.77 19.02 10.07
CA ASN A 210 9.20 17.65 9.79
C ASN A 210 9.96 17.63 8.46
N PHE A 211 11.28 17.57 8.53
CA PHE A 211 12.09 17.18 7.38
C PHE A 211 11.82 15.70 7.06
N LEU A 212 11.73 15.39 5.77
CA LEU A 212 11.53 14.00 5.33
C LEU A 212 12.60 13.06 5.92
N PHE A 213 13.80 13.54 6.14
CA PHE A 213 14.96 12.74 6.54
C PHE A 213 15.26 12.78 8.04
N TRP A 214 14.71 13.76 8.78
CA TRP A 214 14.98 13.95 10.22
C TRP A 214 13.70 14.09 11.02
N GLU A 215 13.76 13.58 12.23
CA GLU A 215 12.79 13.81 13.29
C GLU A 215 13.57 14.06 14.60
N ASN A 216 13.35 15.21 15.25
CA ASN A 216 14.03 15.56 16.51
C ASN A 216 15.58 15.49 16.47
N HIS A 217 16.21 15.95 15.40
CA HIS A 217 17.67 15.90 15.19
C HIS A 217 18.26 14.48 15.01
N GLU A 218 17.42 13.47 14.81
CA GLU A 218 17.82 12.11 14.48
C GLU A 218 17.33 11.73 13.08
N ILE A 219 17.91 10.70 12.50
CA ILE A 219 17.42 10.14 11.23
C ILE A 219 15.98 9.65 11.46
N ALA A 220 15.07 10.07 10.61
CA ALA A 220 13.67 9.70 10.70
C ALA A 220 13.49 8.17 10.76
N SER A 221 12.69 7.68 11.70
CA SER A 221 12.50 6.25 11.95
C SER A 221 12.04 5.47 10.71
N TRP A 222 11.25 6.10 9.82
CA TRP A 222 10.85 5.49 8.56
C TRP A 222 12.03 5.27 7.59
N LEU A 223 13.02 6.19 7.59
CA LEU A 223 14.21 6.06 6.76
C LEU A 223 15.12 4.93 7.27
N VAL A 224 15.17 4.71 8.58
CA VAL A 224 15.82 3.53 9.17
C VAL A 224 15.14 2.25 8.70
N LEU A 225 13.80 2.21 8.70
CA LEU A 225 13.04 1.06 8.21
C LEU A 225 13.25 0.79 6.72
N ILE A 226 13.22 1.84 5.88
CA ILE A 226 13.44 1.65 4.44
C ILE A 226 14.87 1.17 4.16
N ARG A 227 15.87 1.68 4.88
CA ARG A 227 17.25 1.20 4.76
C ARG A 227 17.41 -0.24 5.23
N GLY A 228 16.69 -0.64 6.28
CA GLY A 228 16.58 -2.05 6.69
C GLY A 228 16.03 -2.95 5.58
N THR A 229 15.14 -2.42 4.72
CA THR A 229 14.67 -3.13 3.51
C THR A 229 15.81 -3.44 2.55
N GLY A 230 16.78 -2.53 2.40
CA GLY A 230 18.01 -2.77 1.60
C GLY A 230 18.80 -3.97 2.12
N THR A 231 19.02 -4.06 3.43
CA THR A 231 19.71 -5.19 4.06
C THR A 231 18.96 -6.52 3.79
N ILE A 232 17.62 -6.52 3.85
CA ILE A 232 16.82 -7.70 3.52
C ILE A 232 16.99 -8.08 2.04
N LEU A 233 17.02 -7.09 1.13
CA LEU A 233 17.24 -7.31 -0.30
C LEU A 233 18.61 -7.94 -0.56
N ASP A 234 19.65 -7.44 0.10
CA ASP A 234 21.04 -7.94 -0.09
C ASP A 234 21.20 -9.36 0.49
N PHE A 235 20.58 -9.63 1.66
CA PHE A 235 20.67 -10.92 2.32
C PHE A 235 19.88 -12.02 1.61
N ALA A 236 18.67 -11.71 1.11
CA ALA A 236 17.69 -12.70 0.65
C ALA A 236 17.33 -12.55 -0.85
N ASP A 237 18.22 -11.97 -1.67
CA ASP A 237 17.94 -11.61 -3.07
C ASP A 237 17.37 -12.78 -3.89
N GLU A 238 17.95 -13.99 -3.80
CA GLU A 238 17.43 -15.17 -4.48
C GLU A 238 16.10 -15.64 -3.93
N ALA A 239 15.93 -15.68 -2.60
CA ALA A 239 14.70 -16.10 -1.95
C ALA A 239 13.55 -15.15 -2.29
N LEU A 240 13.80 -13.85 -2.36
CA LEU A 240 12.81 -12.84 -2.72
C LEU A 240 12.43 -12.90 -4.20
N LYS A 241 13.41 -13.12 -5.09
CA LYS A 241 13.18 -13.20 -6.54
C LYS A 241 12.48 -14.49 -6.98
N ASN A 242 12.72 -15.59 -6.29
CA ASN A 242 12.16 -16.91 -6.60
C ASN A 242 10.99 -17.31 -5.67
N GLY A 243 10.70 -16.49 -4.67
CA GLY A 243 9.68 -16.73 -3.64
C GLY A 243 8.35 -15.99 -3.90
N PRO A 244 7.58 -15.74 -2.84
CA PRO A 244 6.26 -15.09 -2.93
C PRO A 244 6.27 -13.69 -3.57
N LEU A 245 7.42 -13.01 -3.63
CA LEU A 245 7.58 -11.68 -4.24
C LEU A 245 8.05 -11.75 -5.70
N ALA A 246 8.20 -12.92 -6.28
CA ALA A 246 8.73 -13.13 -7.64
C ALA A 246 7.99 -12.31 -8.71
N SER A 247 6.66 -12.20 -8.61
CA SER A 247 5.83 -11.41 -9.52
C SER A 247 6.18 -9.92 -9.48
N MET A 248 6.48 -9.39 -8.30
CA MET A 248 6.90 -7.99 -8.11
C MET A 248 8.27 -7.74 -8.75
N PHE A 249 9.24 -8.61 -8.53
CA PHE A 249 10.59 -8.45 -9.09
C PHE A 249 10.62 -8.67 -10.61
N SER A 250 9.87 -9.64 -11.13
CA SER A 250 9.78 -9.90 -12.58
C SER A 250 9.05 -8.80 -13.35
N ALA A 251 8.02 -8.20 -12.79
CA ALA A 251 7.34 -7.05 -13.37
C ALA A 251 8.30 -5.84 -13.50
N ARG A 252 9.16 -5.63 -12.49
CA ARG A 252 10.18 -4.58 -12.49
C ARG A 252 11.33 -4.86 -13.45
N ALA A 253 11.73 -6.12 -13.61
CA ALA A 253 12.83 -6.50 -14.50
C ALA A 253 12.56 -6.12 -15.96
N ARG A 254 11.29 -6.12 -16.39
CA ARG A 254 10.90 -5.73 -17.76
C ARG A 254 11.17 -4.24 -18.07
N ASN A 255 11.21 -3.39 -17.06
CA ASN A 255 11.53 -1.96 -17.21
C ASN A 255 13.04 -1.67 -17.01
N ARG A 256 13.86 -2.70 -16.82
CA ARG A 256 15.32 -2.51 -16.69
C ARG A 256 15.89 -2.08 -18.03
N ILE A 257 16.51 -0.92 -18.00
CA ILE A 257 17.41 -0.48 -19.06
C ILE A 257 18.68 -1.31 -18.91
N SER A 258 18.92 -2.23 -19.85
CA SER A 258 20.10 -3.12 -19.84
C SER A 258 21.36 -2.43 -20.37
N GLU A 259 21.23 -1.25 -20.95
CA GLU A 259 22.33 -0.50 -21.55
C GLU A 259 22.88 0.57 -20.60
N PRO A 260 24.19 0.93 -20.70
CA PRO A 260 24.73 2.09 -20.02
C PRO A 260 23.91 3.32 -20.42
N VAL A 261 23.30 3.94 -19.44
CA VAL A 261 22.45 5.11 -19.66
C VAL A 261 23.35 6.34 -19.61
N PRO A 262 23.37 7.20 -20.67
CA PRO A 262 24.13 8.43 -20.61
C PRO A 262 23.64 9.32 -19.45
N GLN A 263 24.53 10.18 -18.94
CA GLN A 263 24.14 11.10 -17.89
C GLN A 263 23.11 12.10 -18.42
N HIS A 264 22.02 12.29 -17.66
CA HIS A 264 21.02 13.31 -18.01
C HIS A 264 21.61 14.72 -17.88
N GLN A 265 21.45 15.59 -18.88
CA GLN A 265 22.07 16.91 -18.95
C GLN A 265 21.82 17.77 -17.71
N VAL A 266 20.62 17.71 -17.13
CA VAL A 266 20.28 18.46 -15.92
C VAL A 266 21.11 18.01 -14.71
N LEU A 267 21.38 16.72 -14.58
CA LEU A 267 22.22 16.17 -13.51
C LEU A 267 23.69 16.48 -13.74
N GLU A 268 24.13 16.52 -14.98
CA GLU A 268 25.49 16.96 -15.32
C GLU A 268 25.70 18.44 -14.96
N ASN A 269 24.72 19.29 -15.23
CA ASN A 269 24.75 20.69 -14.82
C ASN A 269 24.78 20.82 -13.29
N LEU A 270 23.97 20.03 -12.57
CA LEU A 270 24.00 19.97 -11.11
C LEU A 270 25.36 19.53 -10.59
N ARG A 271 25.95 18.49 -11.19
CA ARG A 271 27.29 18.00 -10.85
C ARG A 271 28.33 19.11 -10.98
N ASN A 272 28.33 19.82 -12.09
CA ASN A 272 29.27 20.92 -12.34
C ASN A 272 29.13 22.04 -11.30
N LEU A 273 27.91 22.39 -10.90
CA LEU A 273 27.68 23.38 -9.83
C LEU A 273 28.23 22.88 -8.50
N VAL A 274 27.91 21.65 -8.12
CA VAL A 274 28.36 21.06 -6.84
C VAL A 274 29.87 20.93 -6.80
N MET A 275 30.51 20.45 -7.88
CA MET A 275 31.96 20.29 -7.95
C MET A 275 32.72 21.61 -7.96
N ALA A 276 32.13 22.69 -8.43
CA ALA A 276 32.73 24.02 -8.39
C ALA A 276 32.75 24.63 -6.97
N ASP A 277 31.87 24.22 -6.08
CA ASP A 277 31.69 24.79 -4.75
C ASP A 277 32.25 23.90 -3.62
N VAL A 278 32.32 22.59 -3.84
CA VAL A 278 32.79 21.63 -2.84
C VAL A 278 34.31 21.80 -2.61
N GLN A 279 34.69 21.88 -1.32
CA GLN A 279 36.12 22.12 -0.96
C GLN A 279 36.85 20.80 -0.62
N GLU A 280 36.12 19.78 -0.23
CA GLU A 280 36.68 18.53 0.27
C GLU A 280 36.40 17.39 -0.72
N GLU A 281 37.49 16.67 -1.11
CA GLU A 281 37.42 15.58 -2.08
C GLU A 281 36.46 14.44 -1.63
N HIS A 282 36.45 14.13 -0.32
CA HIS A 282 35.55 13.12 0.24
C HIS A 282 34.08 13.50 0.05
N THR A 283 33.72 14.74 0.37
CA THR A 283 32.36 15.28 0.19
C THR A 283 31.99 15.33 -1.30
N ALA A 284 32.95 15.65 -2.19
CA ALA A 284 32.74 15.62 -3.63
C ALA A 284 32.35 14.21 -4.14
N ASN A 285 33.06 13.19 -3.66
CA ASN A 285 32.81 11.80 -4.04
C ASN A 285 31.42 11.34 -3.55
N ILE A 286 31.04 11.68 -2.32
CA ILE A 286 29.69 11.37 -1.78
C ILE A 286 28.61 12.02 -2.64
N CYS A 287 28.74 13.31 -2.95
CA CYS A 287 27.77 14.04 -3.78
C CYS A 287 27.66 13.43 -5.18
N ASN A 288 28.78 13.02 -5.80
CA ASN A 288 28.80 12.36 -7.10
C ASN A 288 28.01 11.06 -7.09
N ILE A 289 28.25 10.18 -6.11
CA ILE A 289 27.51 8.91 -5.96
C ILE A 289 26.01 9.18 -5.88
N VAL A 290 25.58 10.15 -5.08
CA VAL A 290 24.17 10.46 -4.88
C VAL A 290 23.51 11.04 -6.13
N ILE A 291 24.24 11.86 -6.91
CA ILE A 291 23.78 12.38 -8.20
C ILE A 291 23.67 11.26 -9.23
N ASP A 292 24.63 10.34 -9.27
CA ASP A 292 24.61 9.19 -10.18
C ASP A 292 23.41 8.28 -9.95
N GLU A 293 23.06 8.03 -8.70
CA GLU A 293 21.88 7.21 -8.35
C GLU A 293 20.55 7.86 -8.79
N MET A 294 20.49 9.19 -9.02
CA MET A 294 19.31 9.85 -9.59
C MET A 294 19.22 9.72 -11.11
N ASN A 295 20.28 9.36 -11.80
CA ASN A 295 20.32 9.42 -13.28
C ASN A 295 19.23 8.54 -13.92
N ARG A 296 19.09 7.31 -13.42
CA ARG A 296 18.11 6.37 -13.96
C ARG A 296 16.66 6.87 -13.86
N PRO A 297 16.14 7.24 -12.68
CA PRO A 297 14.79 7.77 -12.58
C PRO A 297 14.59 9.05 -13.40
N PHE A 298 15.59 9.93 -13.52
CA PHE A 298 15.53 11.11 -14.38
C PHE A 298 15.29 10.76 -15.85
N ILE A 299 16.06 9.81 -16.39
CA ILE A 299 15.88 9.37 -17.78
C ILE A 299 14.53 8.69 -17.99
N LEU A 300 14.11 7.85 -17.05
CA LEU A 300 12.81 7.18 -17.16
C LEU A 300 11.67 8.18 -17.25
N CYS A 301 11.63 9.19 -16.38
CA CYS A 301 10.51 10.12 -16.32
C CYS A 301 10.61 11.29 -17.32
N LEU A 302 11.79 11.87 -17.54
CA LEU A 302 11.94 13.09 -18.33
C LEU A 302 12.23 12.82 -19.80
N GLU A 303 13.07 11.84 -20.13
CA GLU A 303 13.41 11.53 -21.53
C GLU A 303 12.47 10.50 -22.13
N ARG A 304 12.12 9.44 -21.37
CA ARG A 304 11.26 8.37 -21.88
C ARG A 304 9.79 8.56 -21.56
N ASN A 305 9.45 9.58 -20.80
CA ASN A 305 8.08 9.91 -20.36
C ASN A 305 7.35 8.69 -19.76
N LEU A 306 8.08 7.87 -19.03
CA LEU A 306 7.54 6.70 -18.34
C LEU A 306 7.07 7.09 -16.95
N ARG A 307 5.94 6.56 -16.52
CA ARG A 307 5.50 6.67 -15.13
C ARG A 307 6.43 5.86 -14.25
N LEU A 308 6.97 6.50 -13.21
CA LEU A 308 7.75 5.83 -12.20
C LEU A 308 6.83 5.06 -11.24
N GLU A 309 7.25 3.85 -10.90
CA GLU A 309 6.71 3.09 -9.78
C GLU A 309 7.45 3.48 -8.49
N THR A 310 6.84 3.22 -7.34
CA THR A 310 7.41 3.56 -6.02
C THR A 310 8.84 3.11 -5.85
N ALA A 311 9.13 1.94 -6.38
CA ALA A 311 10.44 1.36 -6.29
C ALA A 311 11.53 2.07 -7.12
N ASP A 312 11.15 2.70 -8.24
CA ASP A 312 12.10 3.47 -9.05
C ASP A 312 12.54 4.74 -8.30
N VAL A 313 11.70 5.26 -7.43
CA VAL A 313 11.96 6.45 -6.62
C VAL A 313 12.65 6.07 -5.31
N PHE A 314 12.10 5.11 -4.56
CA PHE A 314 12.63 4.75 -3.24
C PHE A 314 13.99 4.03 -3.29
N ILE A 315 14.38 3.44 -4.42
CA ILE A 315 15.70 2.84 -4.58
C ILE A 315 16.85 3.85 -4.33
N TRP A 316 16.64 5.11 -4.64
CA TRP A 316 17.57 6.17 -4.34
C TRP A 316 17.82 6.30 -2.83
N LEU A 317 16.75 6.30 -2.02
CA LEU A 317 16.85 6.36 -0.55
C LEU A 317 17.57 5.15 0.06
N LEU A 318 17.51 3.99 -0.60
CA LEU A 318 18.22 2.79 -0.18
C LEU A 318 19.72 2.89 -0.45
N ARG A 319 20.10 3.55 -1.56
CA ARG A 319 21.47 3.59 -2.08
C ARG A 319 22.28 4.80 -1.63
N VAL A 320 21.60 5.85 -1.16
CA VAL A 320 22.28 7.05 -0.64
C VAL A 320 23.23 6.67 0.51
N PRO A 321 24.53 7.03 0.46
CA PRO A 321 25.50 6.75 1.52
C PRO A 321 25.06 7.35 2.87
N HIS A 322 25.45 6.70 3.97
CA HIS A 322 25.13 7.22 5.32
C HIS A 322 25.75 8.60 5.55
N GLU A 323 26.96 8.80 5.02
CA GLU A 323 27.70 10.07 5.10
C GLU A 323 26.92 11.23 4.47
N PHE A 324 26.19 10.98 3.37
CA PHE A 324 25.31 12.00 2.78
C PHE A 324 24.16 12.37 3.71
N LEU A 325 23.63 11.41 4.45
CA LEU A 325 22.59 11.69 5.45
C LEU A 325 23.14 12.54 6.59
N LEU A 326 24.42 12.42 6.95
CA LEU A 326 25.06 13.30 7.93
C LEU A 326 25.20 14.73 7.38
N LEU A 327 25.59 14.88 6.10
CA LEU A 327 25.62 16.21 5.45
C LEU A 327 24.23 16.88 5.46
N LEU A 328 23.19 16.12 5.20
CA LEU A 328 21.81 16.61 5.31
C LEU A 328 21.47 16.97 6.75
N LYS A 329 21.86 16.18 7.74
CA LYS A 329 21.64 16.43 9.16
C LYS A 329 22.24 17.78 9.58
N ASP A 330 23.40 18.09 9.06
CA ASP A 330 24.10 19.34 9.34
C ASP A 330 23.63 20.49 8.43
N TYR A 331 22.52 20.31 7.71
CA TYR A 331 21.96 21.28 6.78
C TYR A 331 22.95 21.80 5.73
N GLN A 332 23.89 20.95 5.30
CA GLN A 332 24.89 21.32 4.30
C GLN A 332 24.19 21.75 3.00
N PRO A 333 24.47 22.97 2.49
CA PRO A 333 23.73 23.53 1.37
C PRO A 333 23.78 22.66 0.10
N LEU A 334 24.93 22.06 -0.20
CA LEU A 334 25.11 21.19 -1.37
C LEU A 334 24.22 19.93 -1.28
N ALA A 335 24.16 19.31 -0.10
CA ALA A 335 23.31 18.15 0.10
C ALA A 335 21.82 18.52 -0.02
N MET A 336 21.41 19.67 0.51
CA MET A 336 20.03 20.17 0.37
C MET A 336 19.68 20.48 -1.10
N VAL A 337 20.59 21.07 -1.87
CA VAL A 337 20.40 21.30 -3.31
C VAL A 337 20.18 19.98 -4.05
N ILE A 338 21.00 18.96 -3.79
CA ILE A 338 20.85 17.63 -4.41
C ILE A 338 19.48 17.03 -4.10
N VAL A 339 19.01 17.12 -2.83
CA VAL A 339 17.67 16.66 -2.45
C VAL A 339 16.57 17.50 -3.13
N GLY A 340 16.81 18.78 -3.38
CA GLY A 340 15.92 19.62 -4.19
C GLY A 340 15.66 19.03 -5.59
N TYR A 341 16.68 18.46 -6.23
CA TYR A 341 16.53 17.74 -7.50
C TYR A 341 15.82 16.40 -7.33
N PHE A 342 16.08 15.70 -6.24
CA PHE A 342 15.33 14.47 -5.91
C PHE A 342 13.83 14.74 -5.74
N CYS A 343 13.41 15.93 -5.29
CA CYS A 343 11.99 16.28 -5.20
C CYS A 343 11.28 16.19 -6.56
N VAL A 344 11.96 16.38 -7.69
CA VAL A 344 11.38 16.21 -9.04
C VAL A 344 11.04 14.74 -9.30
N VAL A 345 11.90 13.81 -8.87
CA VAL A 345 11.65 12.37 -8.95
C VAL A 345 10.51 11.97 -8.00
N LEU A 346 10.53 12.50 -6.78
CA LEU A 346 9.49 12.25 -5.78
C LEU A 346 8.11 12.78 -6.25
N HIS A 347 8.10 13.90 -6.99
CA HIS A 347 6.88 14.47 -7.58
C HIS A 347 6.17 13.51 -8.54
N GLN A 348 6.89 12.59 -9.16
CA GLN A 348 6.31 11.56 -10.02
C GLN A 348 5.40 10.58 -9.27
N LEU A 349 5.41 10.59 -7.92
CA LEU A 349 4.52 9.77 -7.07
C LEU A 349 3.31 10.53 -6.53
N GLU A 350 3.05 11.77 -6.95
CA GLU A 350 1.87 12.57 -6.52
C GLU A 350 0.52 11.91 -6.85
N TRP A 351 0.50 10.95 -7.77
CA TRP A 351 -0.68 10.13 -8.06
C TRP A 351 -1.07 9.20 -6.91
N MET A 352 -0.12 8.85 -6.03
CA MET A 352 -0.40 8.06 -4.82
C MET A 352 -0.96 8.97 -3.73
N TRP A 353 -2.11 8.60 -3.18
CA TRP A 353 -2.78 9.38 -2.14
C TRP A 353 -1.89 9.67 -0.92
N CYS A 354 -1.04 8.72 -0.50
CA CYS A 354 -0.13 8.86 0.64
C CYS A 354 1.13 9.68 0.34
N MET A 355 1.44 9.91 -0.94
CA MET A 355 2.61 10.70 -1.37
C MET A 355 2.26 12.14 -1.76
N ARG A 356 0.96 12.43 -1.86
CA ARG A 356 0.48 13.73 -2.33
C ARG A 356 0.98 14.88 -1.46
N GLY A 357 1.62 15.86 -2.08
CA GLY A 357 2.16 17.05 -1.44
C GLY A 357 3.55 16.89 -0.83
N TRP A 358 4.12 15.67 -0.80
CA TRP A 358 5.44 15.44 -0.20
C TRP A 358 6.57 16.16 -0.95
N SER A 359 6.56 16.15 -2.29
CA SER A 359 7.57 16.81 -3.11
C SER A 359 7.60 18.31 -2.86
N THR A 360 6.43 18.93 -2.85
CA THR A 360 6.27 20.37 -2.60
C THR A 360 6.63 20.75 -1.17
N HIS A 361 6.20 19.91 -0.19
CA HIS A 361 6.52 20.14 1.23
C HIS A 361 8.04 20.10 1.45
N LEU A 362 8.72 19.06 0.98
CA LEU A 362 10.17 18.92 1.13
C LEU A 362 10.93 20.06 0.44
N LEU A 363 10.54 20.39 -0.81
CA LEU A 363 11.17 21.49 -1.54
C LEU A 363 10.97 22.84 -0.84
N SER A 364 9.80 23.07 -0.22
CA SER A 364 9.53 24.26 0.60
C SER A 364 10.45 24.34 1.82
N GLN A 365 10.65 23.23 2.51
CA GLN A 365 11.57 23.18 3.67
C GLN A 365 13.02 23.46 3.24
N ILE A 366 13.48 22.87 2.14
CA ILE A 366 14.80 23.11 1.56
C ILE A 366 14.98 24.59 1.19
N TYR A 367 13.99 25.15 0.47
CA TYR A 367 14.02 26.55 0.06
C TYR A 367 14.18 27.51 1.26
N ASN A 368 13.47 27.25 2.36
CA ASN A 368 13.51 28.08 3.56
C ASN A 368 14.86 28.02 4.28
N GLN A 369 15.56 26.91 4.22
CA GLN A 369 16.87 26.70 4.84
C GLN A 369 18.04 27.23 4.00
N LEU A 370 17.89 27.25 2.67
CA LEU A 370 18.96 27.68 1.76
C LEU A 370 19.12 29.21 1.76
N SER A 371 20.37 29.63 1.69
CA SER A 371 20.70 31.05 1.45
C SER A 371 20.27 31.49 0.03
N PRO A 372 20.09 32.80 -0.24
CA PRO A 372 19.68 33.28 -1.56
C PRO A 372 20.58 32.79 -2.71
N ALA A 373 21.88 32.61 -2.49
CA ALA A 373 22.82 32.09 -3.48
C ALA A 373 22.45 30.66 -3.90
N TYR A 374 22.24 29.75 -2.93
CA TYR A 374 21.89 28.37 -3.21
C TYR A 374 20.42 28.19 -3.65
N ARG A 375 19.51 29.10 -3.31
CA ARG A 375 18.14 29.10 -3.85
C ARG A 375 18.11 29.22 -5.38
N ALA A 376 19.06 29.93 -5.95
CA ALA A 376 19.18 30.03 -7.40
C ALA A 376 19.49 28.68 -8.05
N TRP A 377 20.20 27.75 -7.36
CA TRP A 377 20.56 26.45 -7.87
C TRP A 377 19.38 25.45 -7.92
N ILE A 378 18.36 25.66 -7.08
CA ILE A 378 17.13 24.85 -7.08
C ILE A 378 16.00 25.47 -7.89
N ARG A 379 16.28 26.48 -8.70
CA ARG A 379 15.28 27.13 -9.56
C ARG A 379 14.63 26.13 -10.53
N TRP A 380 15.44 25.28 -11.15
CA TRP A 380 14.92 24.27 -12.07
C TRP A 380 13.99 23.26 -11.36
N PRO A 381 14.29 22.63 -10.21
CA PRO A 381 13.32 21.83 -9.46
C PRO A 381 12.01 22.59 -9.12
N ILE A 382 12.13 23.85 -8.71
CA ILE A 382 10.97 24.71 -8.39
C ILE A 382 10.05 24.83 -9.61
N GLU A 383 10.61 25.13 -10.79
CA GLU A 383 9.87 25.25 -12.05
C GLU A 383 9.24 23.91 -12.46
N GLN A 384 9.93 22.78 -12.31
CA GLN A 384 9.43 21.45 -12.69
C GLN A 384 8.25 21.00 -11.83
N ILE A 385 8.30 21.30 -10.54
CA ILE A 385 7.24 20.90 -9.56
C ILE A 385 6.10 21.92 -9.58
N GLY A 386 6.34 23.13 -10.07
CA GLY A 386 5.35 24.22 -10.00
C GLY A 386 5.19 24.79 -8.59
N PHE A 387 6.24 24.69 -7.77
CA PHE A 387 6.27 25.27 -6.44
C PHE A 387 6.35 26.79 -6.50
N LEU A 388 5.48 27.48 -5.77
CA LEU A 388 5.53 28.94 -5.62
C LEU A 388 6.18 29.29 -4.27
N PRO A 389 7.44 29.77 -4.26
CA PRO A 389 8.09 30.19 -3.03
C PRO A 389 7.31 31.29 -2.33
N PRO A 390 7.28 31.32 -1.00
CA PRO A 390 6.75 32.44 -0.24
C PRO A 390 7.50 33.73 -0.61
N ARG A 391 6.75 34.83 -0.75
CA ARG A 391 7.29 36.15 -1.08
C ARG A 391 8.10 36.74 0.07
#